data_47abcb699f3ad3d6c2509cdc279bc678
#
_entry.id   47abcb699f3ad3d6c2509cdc279bc678
#
_cell.length_a   1.000
_cell.length_b   1.000
_cell.length_c   1.000
_cell.angle_alpha   90.00
_cell.angle_beta   90.00
_cell.angle_gamma   90.00
#
_symmetry.space_group_name_H-M   'P 1'
#
loop_
_entity.id
_entity.type
_entity.pdbx_description
1 polymer ?
#
loop_
_entity_poly.entity_id
_entity_poly.type
_entity_poly.pdbx_seq_one_letter_code
_entity_poly.pdbx_strand_id
1 'polypeptide(L)'
;MSQRRVVITGLGQVSPVGNDVQTAWNNLLSGKSGIGLITRFDASDINSQIAGEVRDFDIGQYISGKEARRMDVFIHYGIAAALQAIDDAGLDALESLDKDRVGVNIGSGIGGLPSIEATGKAVIEGGARKINPFFIPGSLINLIAGHVTILKGYRGPSYGMVSACTTGAHSIGDSARLIKYGDADVMIAGGAEGAISTLGVGGFAAMKALSTRNDDPATASRPWDKGRDGFVIGEGAGVLVLEELEHAKKRGAKIYAEIVGFGMSSDAYHITAPNEEGPALAVTRALKDAGLNPEDVDYVNAHGTSTPLGDANETKALKRALGDHARKVIVNSTKSMTGHLLGAAGGVEALYSVLAVHEQKSPPTINIFEQDIEAGCDLDYCANEARDAKIDVAISNSFGFGGTNGTLVFKRFND
;
A
#
# COMPACT_ATOMS: atom_id res chain seq x y z
N MET A 1 12.24 6.55 -30.56
CA MET A 1 12.12 5.23 -29.91
C MET A 1 10.71 5.14 -29.37
N SER A 2 9.96 4.05 -29.61
CA SER A 2 8.66 3.85 -28.97
C SER A 2 8.86 3.81 -27.44
N GLN A 3 8.00 4.47 -26.70
CA GLN A 3 8.06 4.45 -25.24
C GLN A 3 7.84 3.01 -24.74
N ARG A 4 8.74 2.49 -23.87
CA ARG A 4 8.58 1.15 -23.27
C ARG A 4 7.32 1.12 -22.41
N ARG A 5 6.51 0.09 -22.60
CA ARG A 5 5.28 -0.15 -21.81
C ARG A 5 5.61 -1.03 -20.62
N VAL A 6 4.89 -0.83 -19.53
CA VAL A 6 5.13 -1.53 -18.27
C VAL A 6 3.87 -2.28 -17.85
N VAL A 7 4.00 -3.57 -17.62
CA VAL A 7 2.89 -4.45 -17.22
C VAL A 7 3.14 -5.07 -15.85
N ILE A 8 2.09 -5.52 -15.19
CA ILE A 8 2.13 -6.22 -13.91
C ILE A 8 2.04 -7.71 -14.17
N THR A 9 3.07 -8.45 -13.79
CA THR A 9 3.16 -9.89 -14.04
C THR A 9 3.14 -10.75 -12.78
N GLY A 10 3.29 -10.14 -11.59
CA GLY A 10 3.23 -10.86 -10.33
C GLY A 10 2.75 -10.00 -9.18
N LEU A 11 2.07 -10.63 -8.23
CA LEU A 11 1.43 -10.02 -7.07
C LEU A 11 1.82 -10.79 -5.79
N GLY A 12 2.08 -10.07 -4.71
CA GLY A 12 2.34 -10.68 -3.42
C GLY A 12 1.98 -9.75 -2.27
N GLN A 13 1.44 -10.32 -1.19
CA GLN A 13 1.05 -9.52 -0.04
C GLN A 13 1.02 -10.29 1.27
N VAL A 14 1.09 -9.54 2.37
CA VAL A 14 0.78 -9.93 3.73
C VAL A 14 -0.04 -8.79 4.34
N SER A 15 -1.22 -9.08 4.89
CA SER A 15 -2.11 -8.04 5.41
C SER A 15 -3.03 -8.56 6.52
N PRO A 16 -3.74 -7.69 7.26
CA PRO A 16 -4.70 -8.13 8.28
C PRO A 16 -5.85 -8.98 7.75
N VAL A 17 -6.10 -8.92 6.44
CA VAL A 17 -7.18 -9.68 5.79
C VAL A 17 -6.69 -10.96 5.08
N GLY A 18 -5.39 -11.23 5.09
CA GLY A 18 -4.81 -12.46 4.53
C GLY A 18 -3.32 -12.36 4.28
N ASN A 19 -2.61 -13.49 4.39
CA ASN A 19 -1.16 -13.59 4.22
C ASN A 19 -0.75 -14.02 2.80
N ASP A 20 -1.70 -14.09 1.89
CA ASP A 20 -1.53 -14.30 0.46
C ASP A 20 -2.59 -13.51 -0.33
N VAL A 21 -2.36 -13.33 -1.62
CA VAL A 21 -3.21 -12.52 -2.51
C VAL A 21 -4.63 -13.07 -2.62
N GLN A 22 -4.77 -14.40 -2.80
CA GLN A 22 -6.09 -15.00 -3.03
C GLN A 22 -6.98 -14.95 -1.79
N THR A 23 -6.41 -15.27 -0.62
CA THR A 23 -7.12 -15.21 0.67
C THR A 23 -7.58 -13.79 0.96
N ALA A 24 -6.68 -12.81 0.78
CA ALA A 24 -7.01 -11.42 1.05
C ALA A 24 -8.05 -10.87 0.08
N TRP A 25 -7.93 -11.15 -1.21
CA TRP A 25 -8.92 -10.71 -2.20
C TRP A 25 -10.31 -11.28 -1.91
N ASN A 26 -10.42 -12.56 -1.58
CA ASN A 26 -11.70 -13.17 -1.20
C ASN A 26 -12.29 -12.55 0.07
N ASN A 27 -11.46 -12.27 1.08
CA ASN A 27 -11.88 -11.61 2.31
C ASN A 27 -12.34 -10.16 2.05
N LEU A 28 -11.66 -9.42 1.18
CA LEU A 28 -12.07 -8.08 0.77
C LEU A 28 -13.43 -8.09 0.05
N LEU A 29 -13.61 -8.98 -0.92
CA LEU A 29 -14.88 -9.09 -1.64
C LEU A 29 -16.05 -9.50 -0.73
N SER A 30 -15.77 -10.26 0.34
CA SER A 30 -16.77 -10.64 1.34
C SER A 30 -17.01 -9.58 2.42
N GLY A 31 -16.31 -8.44 2.37
CA GLY A 31 -16.44 -7.37 3.39
C GLY A 31 -15.87 -7.74 4.76
N LYS A 32 -14.91 -8.66 4.83
CA LYS A 32 -14.36 -9.12 6.11
C LYS A 32 -13.33 -8.14 6.68
N SER A 33 -13.60 -7.60 7.87
CA SER A 33 -12.65 -6.76 8.59
C SER A 33 -11.51 -7.57 9.18
N GLY A 34 -10.27 -7.10 9.02
CA GLY A 34 -9.07 -7.60 9.71
C GLY A 34 -8.71 -6.82 10.98
N ILE A 35 -9.55 -5.85 11.37
CA ILE A 35 -9.30 -4.98 12.52
C ILE A 35 -9.80 -5.66 13.79
N GLY A 36 -9.01 -5.55 14.87
CA GLY A 36 -9.33 -6.09 16.18
C GLY A 36 -8.61 -5.37 17.30
N LEU A 37 -8.77 -5.85 18.53
CA LEU A 37 -7.99 -5.35 19.65
C LEU A 37 -6.50 -5.70 19.45
N ILE A 38 -5.62 -4.78 19.86
CA ILE A 38 -4.17 -4.98 19.84
C ILE A 38 -3.80 -6.15 20.77
N THR A 39 -3.00 -7.07 20.25
CA THR A 39 -2.54 -8.26 21.01
C THR A 39 -1.02 -8.27 21.26
N ARG A 40 -0.25 -7.42 20.58
CA ARG A 40 1.22 -7.43 20.61
C ARG A 40 1.83 -6.78 21.85
N PHE A 41 1.09 -5.89 22.50
CA PHE A 41 1.49 -5.21 23.73
C PHE A 41 0.27 -4.78 24.53
N ASP A 42 0.45 -4.42 25.80
CA ASP A 42 -0.62 -3.84 26.61
C ASP A 42 -0.89 -2.40 26.17
N ALA A 43 -2.04 -2.18 25.52
CA ALA A 43 -2.49 -0.88 25.04
C ALA A 43 -3.49 -0.19 25.99
N SER A 44 -3.67 -0.68 27.22
CA SER A 44 -4.70 -0.19 28.16
C SER A 44 -4.54 1.27 28.59
N ASP A 45 -3.33 1.82 28.49
CA ASP A 45 -2.99 3.22 28.77
C ASP A 45 -3.07 4.14 27.53
N ILE A 46 -3.39 3.58 26.35
CA ILE A 46 -3.54 4.33 25.10
C ILE A 46 -5.03 4.45 24.75
N ASN A 47 -5.47 5.63 24.31
CA ASN A 47 -6.88 5.87 23.97
C ASN A 47 -7.37 5.00 22.79
N SER A 48 -6.51 4.64 21.84
CA SER A 48 -6.80 3.72 20.74
C SER A 48 -6.17 2.36 21.03
N GLN A 49 -6.98 1.32 21.18
CA GLN A 49 -6.57 -0.03 21.56
C GLN A 49 -6.80 -1.04 20.43
N ILE A 50 -6.99 -0.55 19.21
CA ILE A 50 -7.35 -1.32 18.02
C ILE A 50 -6.35 -1.17 16.90
N ALA A 51 -6.16 -2.24 16.13
CA ALA A 51 -5.27 -2.24 14.96
C ALA A 51 -5.67 -3.34 13.96
N GLY A 52 -5.25 -3.18 12.71
CA GLY A 52 -5.18 -4.25 11.73
C GLY A 52 -3.85 -5.00 11.89
N GLU A 53 -3.81 -6.00 12.75
CA GLU A 53 -2.62 -6.84 12.94
C GLU A 53 -2.57 -7.97 11.90
N VAL A 54 -1.38 -8.26 11.39
CA VAL A 54 -1.11 -9.49 10.64
C VAL A 54 -1.14 -10.67 11.59
N ARG A 55 -2.02 -11.64 11.33
CA ARG A 55 -2.24 -12.83 12.16
C ARG A 55 -1.81 -14.09 11.41
N ASP A 56 -1.44 -15.12 12.16
CA ASP A 56 -1.09 -16.45 11.63
C ASP A 56 0.00 -16.42 10.54
N PHE A 57 0.90 -15.45 10.62
CA PHE A 57 2.01 -15.28 9.68
C PHE A 57 3.26 -16.00 10.19
N ASP A 58 3.82 -16.87 9.35
CA ASP A 58 5.05 -17.59 9.61
C ASP A 58 6.14 -17.24 8.57
N ILE A 59 7.10 -16.42 8.98
CA ILE A 59 8.26 -16.05 8.15
C ILE A 59 9.15 -17.28 7.84
N GLY A 60 9.06 -18.36 8.63
CA GLY A 60 9.80 -19.60 8.42
C GLY A 60 9.50 -20.31 7.10
N GLN A 61 8.37 -19.98 6.46
CA GLN A 61 8.03 -20.44 5.11
C GLN A 61 8.91 -19.80 4.00
N TYR A 62 9.55 -18.68 4.28
CA TYR A 62 10.30 -17.87 3.32
C TYR A 62 11.79 -17.81 3.59
N ILE A 63 12.20 -17.70 4.85
CA ILE A 63 13.60 -17.59 5.26
C ILE A 63 13.87 -18.39 6.54
N SER A 64 15.15 -18.69 6.80
CA SER A 64 15.51 -19.42 8.02
C SER A 64 15.21 -18.62 9.29
N GLY A 65 14.83 -19.29 10.37
CA GLY A 65 14.60 -18.64 11.66
C GLY A 65 15.84 -17.96 12.25
N LYS A 66 17.06 -18.35 11.80
CA LYS A 66 18.30 -17.66 12.17
C LYS A 66 18.39 -16.27 11.52
N GLU A 67 18.00 -16.16 10.27
CA GLU A 67 17.98 -14.88 9.55
C GLU A 67 16.83 -14.00 10.03
N ALA A 68 15.64 -14.55 10.20
CA ALA A 68 14.49 -13.82 10.71
C ALA A 68 14.77 -13.08 12.02
N ARG A 69 15.49 -13.70 12.97
CA ARG A 69 15.87 -13.07 14.25
C ARG A 69 16.80 -11.86 14.14
N ARG A 70 17.30 -11.54 12.96
CA ARG A 70 18.20 -10.40 12.69
C ARG A 70 17.50 -9.20 12.07
N MET A 71 16.18 -9.30 11.86
CA MET A 71 15.38 -8.34 11.12
C MET A 71 14.15 -7.93 11.94
N ASP A 72 13.75 -6.68 11.79
CA ASP A 72 12.46 -6.21 12.28
C ASP A 72 11.31 -6.79 11.42
N VAL A 73 10.11 -6.81 11.97
CA VAL A 73 8.95 -7.45 11.37
C VAL A 73 8.54 -6.85 10.01
N PHE A 74 8.75 -5.53 9.79
CA PHE A 74 8.44 -4.93 8.49
C PHE A 74 9.27 -5.55 7.35
N ILE A 75 10.52 -5.94 7.64
CA ILE A 75 11.38 -6.65 6.68
C ILE A 75 10.82 -8.05 6.39
N HIS A 76 10.30 -8.75 7.42
CA HIS A 76 9.68 -10.07 7.23
C HIS A 76 8.51 -9.98 6.25
N TYR A 77 7.60 -9.02 6.46
CA TYR A 77 6.45 -8.82 5.58
C TYR A 77 6.87 -8.47 4.15
N GLY A 78 7.84 -7.54 4.01
CA GLY A 78 8.36 -7.14 2.70
C GLY A 78 9.02 -8.28 1.94
N ILE A 79 9.83 -9.12 2.59
CA ILE A 79 10.44 -10.31 1.98
C ILE A 79 9.36 -11.31 1.56
N ALA A 80 8.41 -11.62 2.43
CA ALA A 80 7.36 -12.59 2.12
C ALA A 80 6.52 -12.16 0.92
N ALA A 81 6.06 -10.90 0.91
CA ALA A 81 5.30 -10.36 -0.22
C ALA A 81 6.13 -10.32 -1.51
N ALA A 82 7.42 -9.96 -1.44
CA ALA A 82 8.30 -9.97 -2.61
C ALA A 82 8.49 -11.37 -3.18
N LEU A 83 8.71 -12.38 -2.33
CA LEU A 83 8.90 -13.75 -2.76
C LEU A 83 7.61 -14.35 -3.36
N GLN A 84 6.44 -14.03 -2.80
CA GLN A 84 5.15 -14.37 -3.40
C GLN A 84 4.99 -13.74 -4.81
N ALA A 85 5.29 -12.45 -4.96
CA ALA A 85 5.17 -11.77 -6.24
C ALA A 85 6.13 -12.33 -7.31
N ILE A 86 7.36 -12.69 -6.90
CA ILE A 86 8.38 -13.31 -7.77
C ILE A 86 7.93 -14.69 -8.24
N ASP A 87 7.36 -15.49 -7.33
CA ASP A 87 6.82 -16.83 -7.62
C ASP A 87 5.60 -16.74 -8.56
N ASP A 88 4.65 -15.85 -8.27
CA ASP A 88 3.45 -15.61 -9.11
C ASP A 88 3.86 -15.13 -10.53
N ALA A 89 4.90 -14.32 -10.64
CA ALA A 89 5.46 -13.90 -11.92
C ALA A 89 6.23 -15.03 -12.66
N GLY A 90 6.54 -16.14 -11.99
CA GLY A 90 7.33 -17.23 -12.55
C GLY A 90 8.79 -16.85 -12.84
N LEU A 91 9.36 -15.85 -12.18
CA LEU A 91 10.72 -15.38 -12.45
C LEU A 91 11.79 -16.39 -12.00
N ASP A 92 11.55 -17.17 -10.95
CA ASP A 92 12.49 -18.17 -10.45
C ASP A 92 12.69 -19.34 -11.43
N ALA A 93 11.69 -19.64 -12.24
CA ALA A 93 11.74 -20.71 -13.24
C ALA A 93 12.40 -20.26 -14.56
N LEU A 94 12.72 -18.98 -14.70
CA LEU A 94 13.24 -18.40 -15.94
C LEU A 94 14.78 -18.45 -15.97
N GLU A 95 15.35 -19.52 -16.53
CA GLU A 95 16.83 -19.69 -16.65
C GLU A 95 17.51 -18.56 -17.45
N SER A 96 16.79 -17.96 -18.41
CA SER A 96 17.30 -16.89 -19.27
C SER A 96 17.15 -15.48 -18.66
N LEU A 97 16.71 -15.36 -17.40
CA LEU A 97 16.53 -14.07 -16.75
C LEU A 97 17.87 -13.34 -16.56
N ASP A 98 18.00 -12.18 -17.18
CA ASP A 98 19.14 -11.29 -16.94
C ASP A 98 19.00 -10.61 -15.56
N LYS A 99 19.66 -11.18 -14.56
CA LYS A 99 19.61 -10.68 -13.17
C LYS A 99 20.20 -9.29 -12.98
N ASP A 100 21.02 -8.81 -13.94
CA ASP A 100 21.56 -7.44 -13.92
C ASP A 100 20.50 -6.40 -14.31
N ARG A 101 19.39 -6.86 -14.89
CA ARG A 101 18.26 -6.06 -15.34
C ARG A 101 17.03 -6.18 -14.42
N VAL A 102 17.16 -6.90 -13.29
CA VAL A 102 16.10 -7.02 -12.27
C VAL A 102 16.45 -6.18 -11.06
N GLY A 103 15.62 -5.19 -10.76
CA GLY A 103 15.78 -4.31 -9.60
C GLY A 103 14.73 -4.54 -8.51
N VAL A 104 14.95 -3.94 -7.33
CA VAL A 104 14.05 -4.03 -6.18
C VAL A 104 13.90 -2.65 -5.53
N ASN A 105 12.67 -2.18 -5.38
CA ASN A 105 12.32 -0.94 -4.70
C ASN A 105 11.12 -1.17 -3.77
N ILE A 106 11.38 -1.55 -2.53
CA ILE A 106 10.35 -1.76 -1.52
C ILE A 106 10.64 -0.82 -0.36
N GLY A 107 9.72 0.13 -0.13
CA GLY A 107 9.85 1.16 0.88
C GLY A 107 9.11 0.81 2.19
N SER A 108 9.32 1.66 3.19
CA SER A 108 8.57 1.67 4.45
C SER A 108 8.45 3.11 4.94
N GLY A 109 7.35 3.47 5.58
CA GLY A 109 7.16 4.84 6.08
C GLY A 109 7.98 5.12 7.31
N ILE A 110 8.10 4.15 8.21
CA ILE A 110 8.77 4.32 9.52
C ILE A 110 9.95 3.35 9.67
N GLY A 111 9.88 2.15 9.08
CA GLY A 111 10.91 1.13 9.22
C GLY A 111 10.85 0.39 10.55
N GLY A 112 12.01 0.05 11.12
CA GLY A 112 12.15 -0.83 12.28
C GLY A 112 11.77 -0.19 13.63
N LEU A 113 10.60 0.44 13.73
CA LEU A 113 10.16 1.11 14.96
C LEU A 113 10.07 0.18 16.16
N PRO A 114 9.51 -1.05 16.07
CA PRO A 114 9.53 -2.01 17.18
C PRO A 114 10.95 -2.36 17.68
N SER A 115 11.89 -2.54 16.76
CA SER A 115 13.29 -2.81 17.11
C SER A 115 13.98 -1.61 17.76
N ILE A 116 13.64 -0.39 17.33
CA ILE A 116 14.14 0.86 17.94
C ILE A 116 13.61 0.99 19.36
N GLU A 117 12.31 0.77 19.58
CA GLU A 117 11.67 0.78 20.89
C GLU A 117 12.29 -0.27 21.84
N ALA A 118 12.39 -1.51 21.41
CA ALA A 118 12.97 -2.59 22.20
C ALA A 118 14.47 -2.35 22.55
N THR A 119 15.23 -1.82 21.57
CA THR A 119 16.65 -1.49 21.79
C THR A 119 16.79 -0.31 22.75
N GLY A 120 15.96 0.72 22.64
CA GLY A 120 15.94 1.86 23.56
C GLY A 120 15.70 1.42 25.01
N LYS A 121 14.72 0.53 25.23
CA LYS A 121 14.43 -0.08 26.53
C LYS A 121 15.64 -0.87 27.07
N ALA A 122 16.24 -1.71 26.26
CA ALA A 122 17.42 -2.49 26.64
C ALA A 122 18.61 -1.64 27.03
N VAL A 123 18.81 -0.48 26.35
CA VAL A 123 19.89 0.49 26.69
C VAL A 123 19.62 1.18 28.02
N ILE A 124 18.37 1.55 28.31
CA ILE A 124 17.99 2.15 29.61
C ILE A 124 18.24 1.18 30.74
N GLU A 125 17.88 -0.10 30.57
CA GLU A 125 17.99 -1.15 31.60
C GLU A 125 19.42 -1.65 31.80
N GLY A 126 20.27 -1.69 30.76
CA GLY A 126 21.58 -2.36 30.84
C GLY A 126 22.74 -1.71 30.09
N GLY A 127 22.55 -0.47 29.61
CA GLY A 127 23.57 0.30 28.90
C GLY A 127 23.79 -0.14 27.45
N ALA A 128 24.63 0.59 26.72
CA ALA A 128 24.89 0.39 25.29
C ALA A 128 25.39 -1.00 24.90
N ARG A 129 26.00 -1.73 25.83
CA ARG A 129 26.44 -3.16 25.63
C ARG A 129 25.28 -4.12 25.36
N LYS A 130 24.03 -3.71 25.61
CA LYS A 130 22.83 -4.49 25.35
C LYS A 130 22.31 -4.35 23.92
N ILE A 131 22.88 -3.45 23.13
CA ILE A 131 22.50 -3.26 21.73
C ILE A 131 22.82 -4.53 20.93
N ASN A 132 21.82 -5.05 20.22
CA ASN A 132 21.99 -6.19 19.33
C ASN A 132 22.91 -5.77 18.15
N PRO A 133 23.94 -6.55 17.77
CA PRO A 133 24.81 -6.23 16.63
C PRO A 133 24.05 -6.14 15.29
N PHE A 134 22.86 -6.73 15.19
CA PHE A 134 21.98 -6.64 14.02
C PHE A 134 20.96 -5.51 14.10
N PHE A 135 20.99 -4.65 15.13
CA PHE A 135 20.02 -3.57 15.31
C PHE A 135 19.96 -2.64 14.10
N ILE A 136 21.11 -2.13 13.65
CA ILE A 136 21.13 -1.22 12.47
C ILE A 136 20.65 -1.92 11.21
N PRO A 137 21.24 -3.05 10.75
CA PRO A 137 20.76 -3.71 9.54
C PRO A 137 19.34 -4.29 9.67
N GLY A 138 18.88 -4.56 10.88
CA GLY A 138 17.50 -5.00 11.13
C GLY A 138 16.46 -3.89 11.10
N SER A 139 16.86 -2.60 11.15
CA SER A 139 15.95 -1.46 11.26
C SER A 139 15.89 -0.56 10.02
N LEU A 140 16.91 -0.63 9.14
CA LEU A 140 17.01 0.25 7.97
C LEU A 140 16.00 -0.14 6.88
N ILE A 141 15.32 0.84 6.31
CA ILE A 141 14.22 0.65 5.36
C ILE A 141 14.68 -0.05 4.08
N ASN A 142 15.82 0.32 3.51
CA ASN A 142 16.35 -0.26 2.28
C ASN A 142 16.79 -1.73 2.41
N LEU A 143 16.76 -2.29 3.62
CA LEU A 143 17.20 -3.68 3.83
C LEU A 143 16.17 -4.72 3.40
N ILE A 144 14.89 -4.34 3.18
CA ILE A 144 13.95 -5.20 2.47
C ILE A 144 14.51 -5.51 1.08
N ALA A 145 14.80 -4.44 0.31
CA ALA A 145 15.36 -4.58 -1.03
C ALA A 145 16.71 -5.33 -1.00
N GLY A 146 17.59 -4.98 -0.04
CA GLY A 146 18.88 -5.65 0.13
C GLY A 146 18.76 -7.15 0.36
N HIS A 147 17.84 -7.59 1.21
CA HIS A 147 17.61 -9.04 1.46
C HIS A 147 17.04 -9.74 0.23
N VAL A 148 16.07 -9.16 -0.46
CA VAL A 148 15.49 -9.75 -1.68
C VAL A 148 16.54 -9.90 -2.77
N THR A 149 17.38 -8.86 -3.00
CA THR A 149 18.46 -8.93 -4.00
C THR A 149 19.48 -10.01 -3.67
N ILE A 150 19.86 -10.18 -2.39
CA ILE A 150 20.77 -11.24 -1.95
C ILE A 150 20.14 -12.63 -2.16
N LEU A 151 18.89 -12.81 -1.77
CA LEU A 151 18.20 -14.11 -1.89
C LEU A 151 18.06 -14.57 -3.36
N LYS A 152 17.82 -13.62 -4.29
CA LYS A 152 17.56 -13.93 -5.71
C LYS A 152 18.75 -13.70 -6.63
N GLY A 153 19.80 -13.04 -6.14
CA GLY A 153 20.97 -12.67 -6.95
C GLY A 153 20.69 -11.56 -7.95
N TYR A 154 19.68 -10.68 -7.68
CA TYR A 154 19.34 -9.55 -8.54
C TYR A 154 20.35 -8.41 -8.37
N ARG A 155 20.78 -7.78 -9.47
CA ARG A 155 21.84 -6.76 -9.48
C ARG A 155 21.45 -5.47 -10.19
N GLY A 156 20.17 -5.32 -10.56
CA GLY A 156 19.61 -4.07 -11.05
C GLY A 156 19.47 -3.00 -9.94
N PRO A 157 18.78 -1.88 -10.21
CA PRO A 157 18.57 -0.82 -9.22
C PRO A 157 17.97 -1.36 -7.93
N SER A 158 18.55 -1.00 -6.76
CA SER A 158 18.08 -1.50 -5.45
C SER A 158 18.11 -0.38 -4.42
N TYR A 159 16.93 -0.01 -3.89
CA TYR A 159 16.76 1.03 -2.88
C TYR A 159 15.41 0.90 -2.16
N GLY A 160 15.16 1.73 -1.16
CA GLY A 160 13.89 1.82 -0.44
C GLY A 160 13.38 3.25 -0.40
N MET A 161 12.17 3.48 -0.88
CA MET A 161 11.48 4.77 -0.82
C MET A 161 10.97 5.07 0.59
N VAL A 162 10.95 6.36 0.96
CA VAL A 162 10.31 6.87 2.18
C VAL A 162 9.53 8.14 1.86
N SER A 163 8.22 8.08 1.94
CA SER A 163 7.31 9.22 1.75
C SER A 163 6.00 9.03 2.54
N ALA A 164 6.15 8.64 3.81
CA ALA A 164 5.03 8.37 4.72
C ALA A 164 3.99 7.42 4.10
N CYS A 165 2.70 7.76 4.12
CA CYS A 165 1.62 6.91 3.61
C CYS A 165 1.65 6.73 2.07
N THR A 166 2.44 7.54 1.35
CA THR A 166 2.57 7.46 -0.11
C THR A 166 3.71 6.54 -0.57
N THR A 167 4.49 6.02 0.36
CA THR A 167 5.72 5.24 0.11
C THR A 167 5.53 4.13 -0.93
N GLY A 168 4.54 3.26 -0.74
CA GLY A 168 4.31 2.12 -1.65
C GLY A 168 3.92 2.57 -3.06
N ALA A 169 3.08 3.60 -3.19
CA ALA A 169 2.70 4.16 -4.48
C ALA A 169 3.89 4.81 -5.21
N HIS A 170 4.72 5.58 -4.49
CA HIS A 170 5.94 6.16 -5.04
C HIS A 170 6.95 5.10 -5.47
N SER A 171 7.14 4.04 -4.66
CA SER A 171 8.02 2.91 -5.01
C SER A 171 7.60 2.27 -6.33
N ILE A 172 6.31 2.02 -6.53
CA ILE A 172 5.75 1.42 -7.76
C ILE A 172 5.90 2.38 -8.94
N GLY A 173 5.50 3.65 -8.76
CA GLY A 173 5.55 4.65 -9.83
C GLY A 173 6.96 4.95 -10.34
N ASP A 174 7.92 5.11 -9.43
CA ASP A 174 9.32 5.31 -9.80
C ASP A 174 9.94 4.07 -10.43
N SER A 175 9.57 2.87 -9.97
CA SER A 175 9.99 1.61 -10.59
C SER A 175 9.49 1.47 -12.02
N ALA A 176 8.24 1.87 -12.29
CA ALA A 176 7.71 1.94 -13.65
C ALA A 176 8.52 2.91 -14.54
N ARG A 177 8.95 4.05 -13.99
CA ARG A 177 9.82 5.01 -14.70
C ARG A 177 11.19 4.40 -15.02
N LEU A 178 11.83 3.70 -14.08
CA LEU A 178 13.11 3.02 -14.33
C LEU A 178 13.00 2.04 -15.51
N ILE A 179 11.89 1.29 -15.60
CA ILE A 179 11.66 0.40 -16.75
C ILE A 179 11.42 1.23 -18.03
N LYS A 180 10.58 2.27 -17.98
CA LYS A 180 10.32 3.16 -19.13
C LYS A 180 11.60 3.81 -19.67
N TYR A 181 12.53 4.21 -18.79
CA TYR A 181 13.83 4.80 -19.17
C TYR A 181 14.88 3.77 -19.59
N GLY A 182 14.64 2.47 -19.34
CA GLY A 182 15.54 1.41 -19.76
C GLY A 182 16.63 1.05 -18.75
N ASP A 183 16.54 1.51 -17.50
CA ASP A 183 17.48 1.16 -16.43
C ASP A 183 17.28 -0.28 -15.93
N ALA A 184 16.05 -0.79 -16.02
CA ALA A 184 15.69 -2.17 -15.69
C ALA A 184 14.70 -2.75 -16.71
N ASP A 185 14.58 -4.08 -16.76
CA ASP A 185 13.52 -4.77 -17.49
C ASP A 185 12.44 -5.31 -16.56
N VAL A 186 12.82 -5.58 -15.31
CA VAL A 186 11.91 -6.02 -14.25
C VAL A 186 12.22 -5.25 -12.97
N MET A 187 11.17 -4.82 -12.26
CA MET A 187 11.27 -4.21 -10.93
C MET A 187 10.30 -4.89 -9.96
N ILE A 188 10.82 -5.29 -8.81
CA ILE A 188 10.04 -5.78 -7.67
C ILE A 188 9.75 -4.56 -6.79
N ALA A 189 8.51 -4.09 -6.75
CA ALA A 189 8.20 -2.78 -6.17
C ALA A 189 6.97 -2.80 -5.27
N GLY A 190 7.02 -2.00 -4.21
CA GLY A 190 5.90 -1.88 -3.28
C GLY A 190 6.27 -1.24 -1.96
N GLY A 191 5.56 -1.61 -0.91
CA GLY A 191 5.81 -1.11 0.44
C GLY A 191 5.53 -2.16 1.51
N ALA A 192 6.20 -2.01 2.66
CA ALA A 192 6.00 -2.83 3.84
C ALA A 192 6.03 -1.95 5.10
N GLU A 193 5.23 -2.31 6.10
CA GLU A 193 5.19 -1.60 7.39
C GLU A 193 4.90 -2.55 8.54
N GLY A 194 5.54 -2.32 9.69
CA GLY A 194 5.35 -3.10 10.90
C GLY A 194 5.41 -2.20 12.14
N ALA A 195 4.56 -1.15 12.19
CA ALA A 195 4.66 -0.09 13.19
C ALA A 195 3.69 -0.24 14.38
N ILE A 196 3.04 -1.42 14.55
CA ILE A 196 2.14 -1.67 15.67
C ILE A 196 2.98 -1.96 16.92
N SER A 197 3.31 -0.89 17.65
CA SER A 197 4.09 -0.89 18.89
C SER A 197 3.61 0.24 19.79
N THR A 198 4.09 0.31 21.03
CA THR A 198 3.73 1.38 21.96
C THR A 198 4.05 2.77 21.38
N LEU A 199 5.24 2.93 20.79
CA LEU A 199 5.63 4.21 20.15
C LEU A 199 4.80 4.50 18.90
N GLY A 200 4.52 3.49 18.07
CA GLY A 200 3.74 3.68 16.84
C GLY A 200 2.29 4.08 17.11
N VAL A 201 1.57 3.25 17.87
CA VAL A 201 0.18 3.51 18.23
C VAL A 201 0.07 4.72 19.14
N GLY A 202 0.91 4.81 20.19
CA GLY A 202 0.92 5.93 21.13
C GLY A 202 1.24 7.26 20.44
N GLY A 203 2.16 7.29 19.49
CA GLY A 203 2.51 8.48 18.73
C GLY A 203 1.34 9.04 17.91
N PHE A 204 0.64 8.18 17.15
CA PHE A 204 -0.56 8.59 16.41
C PHE A 204 -1.76 8.90 17.33
N ALA A 205 -1.90 8.19 18.45
CA ALA A 205 -2.94 8.48 19.45
C ALA A 205 -2.72 9.85 20.11
N ALA A 206 -1.48 10.21 20.42
CA ALA A 206 -1.11 11.53 20.96
C ALA A 206 -1.48 12.68 20.00
N MET A 207 -1.44 12.44 18.68
CA MET A 207 -1.89 13.38 17.65
C MET A 207 -3.42 13.41 17.49
N LYS A 208 -4.17 12.55 18.21
CA LYS A 208 -5.62 12.36 18.04
C LYS A 208 -6.00 11.98 16.59
N ALA A 209 -5.16 11.22 15.93
CA ALA A 209 -5.35 10.80 14.54
C ALA A 209 -6.06 9.45 14.42
N LEU A 210 -6.06 8.64 15.50
CA LEU A 210 -6.63 7.29 15.53
C LEU A 210 -8.08 7.28 16.01
N SER A 211 -8.87 6.34 15.48
CA SER A 211 -10.17 5.99 16.01
C SER A 211 -10.05 5.45 17.44
N THR A 212 -10.99 5.82 18.30
CA THR A 212 -11.08 5.36 19.69
C THR A 212 -12.25 4.40 19.93
N ARG A 213 -12.81 3.82 18.88
CA ARG A 213 -13.93 2.87 18.92
C ARG A 213 -13.46 1.47 19.35
N ASN A 214 -12.94 1.37 20.57
CA ASN A 214 -12.33 0.15 21.11
C ASN A 214 -13.36 -0.96 21.42
N ASP A 215 -14.59 -0.59 21.66
CA ASP A 215 -15.72 -1.48 21.97
C ASP A 215 -16.28 -2.20 20.74
N ASP A 216 -16.02 -1.68 19.55
CA ASP A 216 -16.45 -2.29 18.29
C ASP A 216 -15.37 -2.12 17.19
N PRO A 217 -14.22 -2.84 17.32
CA PRO A 217 -13.08 -2.68 16.42
C PRO A 217 -13.41 -2.89 14.95
N ALA A 218 -14.25 -3.87 14.63
CA ALA A 218 -14.56 -4.23 13.24
C ALA A 218 -15.28 -3.11 12.48
N THR A 219 -15.95 -2.19 13.20
CA THR A 219 -16.65 -1.05 12.59
C THR A 219 -15.93 0.29 12.79
N ALA A 220 -14.71 0.28 13.33
CA ALA A 220 -13.97 1.51 13.64
C ALA A 220 -13.49 2.26 12.39
N SER A 221 -12.94 1.55 11.41
CA SER A 221 -12.58 2.15 10.12
C SER A 221 -13.82 2.21 9.22
N ARG A 222 -14.27 3.44 8.96
CA ARG A 222 -15.53 3.74 8.25
C ARG A 222 -15.42 4.95 7.33
N PRO A 223 -14.59 4.88 6.26
CA PRO A 223 -14.40 6.01 5.36
C PRO A 223 -15.74 6.55 4.84
N TRP A 224 -15.88 7.89 4.83
CA TRP A 224 -17.08 8.66 4.41
C TRP A 224 -18.35 8.44 5.23
N ASP A 225 -18.33 7.61 6.27
CA ASP A 225 -19.43 7.54 7.24
C ASP A 225 -19.44 8.75 8.17
N LYS A 226 -20.62 9.23 8.55
CA LYS A 226 -20.79 10.40 9.43
C LYS A 226 -20.20 10.17 10.84
N GLY A 227 -20.13 8.92 11.29
CA GLY A 227 -19.60 8.55 12.59
C GLY A 227 -18.10 8.24 12.60
N ARG A 228 -17.35 8.55 11.53
CA ARG A 228 -15.87 8.34 11.48
C ARG A 228 -15.16 9.28 12.44
N ASP A 229 -14.15 8.76 13.15
CA ASP A 229 -13.47 9.49 14.22
C ASP A 229 -11.92 9.43 14.14
N GLY A 230 -11.37 8.83 13.09
CA GLY A 230 -9.93 8.67 12.90
C GLY A 230 -9.60 7.39 12.15
N PHE A 231 -8.34 7.23 11.75
CA PHE A 231 -7.92 5.99 11.10
C PHE A 231 -7.62 4.88 12.12
N VAL A 232 -7.63 3.64 11.66
CA VAL A 232 -7.10 2.49 12.42
C VAL A 232 -5.75 2.12 11.82
N ILE A 233 -4.70 2.05 12.66
CA ILE A 233 -3.37 1.65 12.20
C ILE A 233 -3.40 0.19 11.74
N GLY A 234 -2.70 -0.12 10.63
CA GLY A 234 -2.50 -1.48 10.14
C GLY A 234 -1.04 -1.75 9.82
N GLU A 235 -0.72 -3.00 9.53
CA GLU A 235 0.61 -3.46 9.14
C GLU A 235 0.55 -4.48 8.01
N GLY A 236 1.69 -4.75 7.39
CA GLY A 236 1.81 -5.74 6.32
C GLY A 236 2.71 -5.28 5.17
N ALA A 237 2.51 -5.87 4.01
CA ALA A 237 3.22 -5.52 2.77
C ALA A 237 2.38 -5.80 1.54
N GLY A 238 2.57 -4.99 0.49
CA GLY A 238 2.07 -5.23 -0.85
C GLY A 238 3.17 -4.99 -1.87
N VAL A 239 3.43 -5.97 -2.72
CA VAL A 239 4.53 -5.96 -3.69
C VAL A 239 4.02 -6.44 -5.04
N LEU A 240 4.42 -5.74 -6.10
CA LEU A 240 4.13 -6.06 -7.49
C LEU A 240 5.42 -6.35 -8.24
N VAL A 241 5.37 -7.25 -9.21
CA VAL A 241 6.37 -7.37 -10.26
C VAL A 241 5.94 -6.54 -11.44
N LEU A 242 6.71 -5.49 -11.72
CA LEU A 242 6.59 -4.65 -12.90
C LEU A 242 7.56 -5.16 -13.95
N GLU A 243 7.12 -5.28 -15.19
CA GLU A 243 7.92 -5.86 -16.26
C GLU A 243 7.72 -5.10 -17.57
N GLU A 244 8.78 -4.97 -18.34
CA GLU A 244 8.71 -4.42 -19.69
C GLU A 244 7.85 -5.34 -20.58
N LEU A 245 6.92 -4.76 -21.35
CA LEU A 245 5.91 -5.51 -22.08
C LEU A 245 6.49 -6.55 -23.04
N GLU A 246 7.49 -6.19 -23.85
CA GLU A 246 8.05 -7.12 -24.82
C GLU A 246 8.89 -8.22 -24.15
N HIS A 247 9.51 -7.92 -22.99
CA HIS A 247 10.14 -8.92 -22.14
C HIS A 247 9.09 -9.90 -21.60
N ALA A 248 7.97 -9.41 -21.07
CA ALA A 248 6.86 -10.23 -20.56
C ALA A 248 6.24 -11.12 -21.66
N LYS A 249 5.96 -10.53 -22.83
CA LYS A 249 5.41 -11.29 -24.00
C LYS A 249 6.36 -12.37 -24.48
N LYS A 250 7.65 -12.06 -24.61
CA LYS A 250 8.68 -13.02 -25.08
C LYS A 250 8.75 -14.28 -24.22
N ARG A 251 8.53 -14.17 -22.92
CA ARG A 251 8.53 -15.31 -21.99
C ARG A 251 7.16 -15.92 -21.73
N GLY A 252 6.09 -15.40 -22.36
CA GLY A 252 4.71 -15.87 -22.15
C GLY A 252 4.18 -15.61 -20.74
N ALA A 253 4.56 -14.50 -20.13
CA ALA A 253 4.11 -14.12 -18.79
C ALA A 253 2.60 -13.91 -18.73
N LYS A 254 1.97 -14.28 -17.60
CA LYS A 254 0.66 -13.77 -17.25
C LYS A 254 0.74 -12.25 -17.04
N ILE A 255 -0.17 -11.51 -17.63
CA ILE A 255 -0.27 -10.06 -17.46
C ILE A 255 -1.60 -9.76 -16.77
N TYR A 256 -1.55 -9.13 -15.61
CA TYR A 256 -2.72 -8.73 -14.84
C TYR A 256 -3.32 -7.40 -15.34
N ALA A 257 -2.48 -6.42 -15.54
CA ALA A 257 -2.82 -5.07 -16.00
C ALA A 257 -1.58 -4.35 -16.53
N GLU A 258 -1.77 -3.20 -17.15
CA GLU A 258 -0.70 -2.28 -17.53
C GLU A 258 -0.70 -1.08 -16.58
N ILE A 259 0.47 -0.65 -16.08
CA ILE A 259 0.62 0.63 -15.40
C ILE A 259 0.92 1.70 -16.45
N VAL A 260 -0.06 2.54 -16.71
CA VAL A 260 -0.02 3.51 -17.81
C VAL A 260 0.35 4.91 -17.35
N GLY A 261 0.11 5.26 -16.07
CA GLY A 261 0.39 6.60 -15.58
C GLY A 261 0.79 6.64 -14.10
N PHE A 262 1.57 7.68 -13.78
CA PHE A 262 1.97 8.02 -12.41
C PHE A 262 2.05 9.52 -12.24
N GLY A 263 1.29 10.06 -11.29
CA GLY A 263 1.27 11.47 -10.93
C GLY A 263 1.73 11.71 -9.50
N MET A 264 2.53 12.74 -9.30
CA MET A 264 2.99 13.19 -7.98
C MET A 264 2.71 14.67 -7.80
N SER A 265 2.48 15.07 -6.55
CA SER A 265 2.37 16.48 -6.15
C SER A 265 2.77 16.66 -4.69
N SER A 266 2.87 17.92 -4.28
CA SER A 266 2.98 18.31 -2.88
C SER A 266 1.89 19.34 -2.57
N ASP A 267 1.32 19.27 -1.35
CA ASP A 267 0.32 20.23 -0.89
C ASP A 267 0.89 21.62 -0.67
N ALA A 268 2.16 21.70 -0.26
CA ALA A 268 2.82 22.94 0.13
C ALA A 268 1.99 23.79 1.13
N TYR A 269 1.27 23.10 2.04
CA TYR A 269 0.28 23.70 2.93
C TYR A 269 0.60 23.48 4.40
N HIS A 270 0.51 22.25 4.90
CA HIS A 270 0.72 21.90 6.30
C HIS A 270 1.33 20.51 6.42
N ILE A 271 2.07 20.23 7.51
CA ILE A 271 2.78 18.95 7.66
C ILE A 271 1.85 17.74 7.81
N THR A 272 0.66 17.93 8.41
CA THR A 272 -0.29 16.84 8.68
C THR A 272 -1.73 17.16 8.27
N ALA A 273 -2.12 18.43 8.13
CA ALA A 273 -3.47 18.79 7.72
C ALA A 273 -3.64 18.58 6.22
N PRO A 274 -4.68 17.83 5.80
CA PRO A 274 -4.93 17.54 4.39
C PRO A 274 -5.44 18.79 3.66
N ASN A 275 -5.19 18.83 2.36
CA ASN A 275 -5.68 19.83 1.43
C ASN A 275 -6.26 19.10 0.21
N GLU A 276 -7.09 19.76 -0.59
CA GLU A 276 -7.71 19.16 -1.76
C GLU A 276 -6.93 19.43 -3.06
N GLU A 277 -6.08 20.45 -3.08
CA GLU A 277 -5.41 20.90 -4.30
C GLU A 277 -4.28 19.97 -4.72
N GLY A 278 -3.43 19.57 -3.75
CA GLY A 278 -2.33 18.65 -4.00
C GLY A 278 -2.81 17.29 -4.50
N PRO A 279 -3.74 16.62 -3.81
CA PRO A 279 -4.36 15.38 -4.29
C PRO A 279 -4.97 15.49 -5.68
N ALA A 280 -5.77 16.54 -5.95
CA ALA A 280 -6.35 16.77 -7.28
C ALA A 280 -5.27 16.91 -8.37
N LEU A 281 -4.18 17.61 -8.05
CA LEU A 281 -3.05 17.78 -8.96
C LEU A 281 -2.33 16.45 -9.24
N ALA A 282 -2.17 15.58 -8.24
CA ALA A 282 -1.59 14.25 -8.43
C ALA A 282 -2.43 13.40 -9.39
N VAL A 283 -3.76 13.35 -9.20
CA VAL A 283 -4.71 12.67 -10.10
C VAL A 283 -4.62 13.23 -11.53
N THR A 284 -4.69 14.55 -11.69
CA THR A 284 -4.61 15.21 -13.00
C THR A 284 -3.29 14.89 -13.72
N ARG A 285 -2.18 14.90 -12.98
CA ARG A 285 -0.85 14.55 -13.53
C ARG A 285 -0.76 13.10 -13.93
N ALA A 286 -1.35 12.19 -13.14
CA ALA A 286 -1.37 10.77 -13.44
C ALA A 286 -2.16 10.47 -14.74
N LEU A 287 -3.34 11.07 -14.90
CA LEU A 287 -4.13 10.95 -16.13
C LEU A 287 -3.40 11.55 -17.34
N LYS A 288 -2.75 12.70 -17.17
CA LYS A 288 -1.92 13.31 -18.22
C LYS A 288 -0.75 12.41 -18.64
N ASP A 289 -0.05 11.78 -17.67
CA ASP A 289 1.04 10.82 -17.93
C ASP A 289 0.53 9.58 -18.68
N ALA A 290 -0.69 9.14 -18.34
CA ALA A 290 -1.37 8.02 -19.00
C ALA A 290 -1.93 8.37 -20.40
N GLY A 291 -2.03 9.64 -20.76
CA GLY A 291 -2.72 10.09 -21.98
C GLY A 291 -4.23 9.82 -21.96
N LEU A 292 -4.84 9.84 -20.76
CA LEU A 292 -6.24 9.56 -20.52
C LEU A 292 -7.00 10.84 -20.13
N ASN A 293 -8.32 10.83 -20.42
CA ASN A 293 -9.24 11.86 -19.96
C ASN A 293 -9.92 11.43 -18.65
N PRO A 294 -10.49 12.36 -17.88
CA PRO A 294 -11.29 12.02 -16.70
C PRO A 294 -12.38 10.98 -16.95
N GLU A 295 -13.01 11.02 -18.12
CA GLU A 295 -14.11 10.15 -18.53
C GLU A 295 -13.70 8.70 -18.75
N ASP A 296 -12.41 8.43 -18.89
CA ASP A 296 -11.87 7.08 -19.05
C ASP A 296 -11.77 6.31 -17.73
N VAL A 297 -11.90 6.99 -16.57
CA VAL A 297 -11.74 6.38 -15.24
C VAL A 297 -13.01 5.67 -14.82
N ASP A 298 -12.93 4.38 -14.53
CA ASP A 298 -14.05 3.56 -14.07
C ASP A 298 -14.06 3.36 -12.55
N TYR A 299 -12.85 3.30 -11.93
CA TYR A 299 -12.69 2.92 -10.53
C TYR A 299 -11.57 3.70 -9.84
N VAL A 300 -11.80 4.05 -8.58
CA VAL A 300 -10.83 4.69 -7.68
C VAL A 300 -10.67 3.87 -6.40
N ASN A 301 -9.48 3.32 -6.18
CA ASN A 301 -9.07 2.91 -4.84
C ASN A 301 -8.53 4.15 -4.13
N ALA A 302 -9.34 4.70 -3.25
CA ALA A 302 -9.06 5.97 -2.60
C ALA A 302 -8.09 5.83 -1.42
N HIS A 303 -7.46 6.93 -1.05
CA HIS A 303 -6.72 6.99 0.20
C HIS A 303 -7.64 6.77 1.41
N GLY A 304 -8.81 7.37 1.46
CA GLY A 304 -9.96 7.09 2.32
C GLY A 304 -9.62 6.50 3.70
N THR A 305 -9.04 7.32 4.60
CA THR A 305 -8.47 6.85 5.87
C THR A 305 -9.47 6.77 7.02
N SER A 306 -10.74 7.12 6.81
CA SER A 306 -11.74 7.25 7.90
C SER A 306 -11.48 8.44 8.83
N THR A 307 -10.82 9.49 8.32
CA THR A 307 -10.65 10.74 9.06
C THR A 307 -11.66 11.79 8.60
N PRO A 308 -12.23 12.60 9.51
CA PRO A 308 -13.26 13.57 9.15
C PRO A 308 -12.84 14.51 8.01
N LEU A 309 -11.66 15.11 8.09
CA LEU A 309 -11.16 16.06 7.09
C LEU A 309 -10.56 15.37 5.85
N GLY A 310 -9.86 14.26 6.05
CA GLY A 310 -9.17 13.55 4.95
C GLY A 310 -10.14 13.06 3.89
N ASP A 311 -11.18 12.37 4.29
CA ASP A 311 -12.15 11.76 3.38
C ASP A 311 -12.98 12.82 2.64
N ALA A 312 -13.38 13.91 3.34
CA ALA A 312 -14.08 15.03 2.72
C ALA A 312 -13.20 15.76 1.69
N ASN A 313 -11.92 16.00 2.01
CA ASN A 313 -10.99 16.65 1.08
C ASN A 313 -10.65 15.78 -0.12
N GLU A 314 -10.50 14.46 0.05
CA GLU A 314 -10.33 13.56 -1.08
C GLU A 314 -11.53 13.54 -2.01
N THR A 315 -12.76 13.57 -1.47
CA THR A 315 -13.98 13.70 -2.27
C THR A 315 -13.96 14.99 -3.11
N LYS A 316 -13.55 16.13 -2.53
CA LYS A 316 -13.41 17.40 -3.27
C LYS A 316 -12.31 17.30 -4.33
N ALA A 317 -11.17 16.67 -3.99
CA ALA A 317 -10.07 16.47 -4.92
C ALA A 317 -10.48 15.64 -6.14
N LEU A 318 -11.22 14.55 -5.93
CA LEU A 318 -11.76 13.73 -7.02
C LEU A 318 -12.74 14.50 -7.89
N LYS A 319 -13.67 15.27 -7.29
CA LYS A 319 -14.58 16.14 -8.05
C LYS A 319 -13.83 17.18 -8.86
N ARG A 320 -12.77 17.77 -8.31
CA ARG A 320 -11.94 18.75 -9.00
C ARG A 320 -11.15 18.14 -10.17
N ALA A 321 -10.62 16.95 -10.00
CA ALA A 321 -9.80 16.28 -11.00
C ALA A 321 -10.62 15.61 -12.12
N LEU A 322 -11.77 15.02 -11.76
CA LEU A 322 -12.62 14.24 -12.68
C LEU A 322 -13.86 15.01 -13.17
N GLY A 323 -14.13 16.22 -12.64
CA GLY A 323 -15.30 17.00 -12.97
C GLY A 323 -16.61 16.27 -12.69
N ASP A 324 -17.61 16.43 -13.54
CA ASP A 324 -18.91 15.76 -13.40
C ASP A 324 -18.83 14.23 -13.50
N HIS A 325 -17.76 13.71 -14.09
CA HIS A 325 -17.52 12.28 -14.20
C HIS A 325 -17.27 11.60 -12.84
N ALA A 326 -16.77 12.34 -11.83
CA ALA A 326 -16.58 11.82 -10.48
C ALA A 326 -17.84 11.13 -9.89
N ARG A 327 -19.04 11.55 -10.33
CA ARG A 327 -20.33 10.95 -9.89
C ARG A 327 -20.67 9.64 -10.59
N LYS A 328 -19.91 9.24 -11.60
CA LYS A 328 -20.11 7.99 -12.36
C LYS A 328 -19.06 6.93 -12.02
N VAL A 329 -18.00 7.33 -11.33
CA VAL A 329 -16.87 6.48 -10.96
C VAL A 329 -17.20 5.72 -9.67
N ILE A 330 -16.86 4.44 -9.62
CA ILE A 330 -16.90 3.67 -8.38
C ILE A 330 -15.68 4.05 -7.54
N VAL A 331 -15.91 4.57 -6.35
CA VAL A 331 -14.86 4.88 -5.38
C VAL A 331 -14.92 3.88 -4.24
N ASN A 332 -13.80 3.37 -3.75
CA ASN A 332 -13.82 2.62 -2.50
C ASN A 332 -12.58 2.88 -1.66
N SER A 333 -12.63 2.49 -0.39
CA SER A 333 -11.45 2.39 0.46
C SER A 333 -11.40 1.01 1.13
N THR A 334 -10.41 0.23 0.74
CA THR A 334 -10.11 -1.06 1.37
C THR A 334 -9.58 -0.91 2.79
N LYS A 335 -9.19 0.31 3.20
CA LYS A 335 -8.82 0.63 4.59
C LYS A 335 -9.98 0.44 5.58
N SER A 336 -11.22 0.40 5.11
CA SER A 336 -12.37 0.00 5.94
C SER A 336 -12.21 -1.41 6.51
N MET A 337 -11.46 -2.28 5.83
CA MET A 337 -11.22 -3.68 6.21
C MET A 337 -9.79 -3.94 6.71
N THR A 338 -8.79 -3.32 6.09
CA THR A 338 -7.38 -3.55 6.42
C THR A 338 -6.85 -2.65 7.53
N GLY A 339 -7.51 -1.52 7.81
CA GLY A 339 -6.87 -0.39 8.46
C GLY A 339 -5.88 0.31 7.51
N HIS A 340 -5.19 1.30 8.02
CA HIS A 340 -4.19 2.06 7.27
C HIS A 340 -2.78 1.48 7.48
N LEU A 341 -2.24 0.82 6.46
CA LEU A 341 -0.93 0.17 6.53
C LEU A 341 0.26 1.14 6.34
N LEU A 342 0.03 2.45 6.50
CA LEU A 342 1.06 3.49 6.40
C LEU A 342 1.90 3.37 5.11
N GLY A 343 3.21 3.11 5.22
CA GLY A 343 4.08 2.97 4.04
C GLY A 343 3.78 1.76 3.15
N ALA A 344 3.13 0.73 3.68
CA ALA A 344 2.67 -0.42 2.89
C ALA A 344 1.35 -0.16 2.15
N ALA A 345 0.57 0.84 2.58
CA ALA A 345 -0.79 1.09 2.08
C ALA A 345 -0.83 1.19 0.54
N GLY A 346 0.00 2.04 -0.06
CA GLY A 346 0.04 2.20 -1.51
C GLY A 346 0.42 0.92 -2.27
N GLY A 347 1.17 0.02 -1.66
CA GLY A 347 1.51 -1.29 -2.23
C GLY A 347 0.32 -2.23 -2.29
N VAL A 348 -0.39 -2.44 -1.17
CA VAL A 348 -1.56 -3.32 -1.14
C VAL A 348 -2.72 -2.74 -1.96
N GLU A 349 -2.92 -1.43 -1.94
CA GLU A 349 -3.99 -0.75 -2.68
C GLU A 349 -3.75 -0.75 -4.19
N ALA A 350 -2.51 -0.61 -4.63
CA ALA A 350 -2.12 -0.82 -6.02
C ALA A 350 -2.44 -2.26 -6.48
N LEU A 351 -2.09 -3.25 -5.65
CA LEU A 351 -2.41 -4.66 -5.91
C LEU A 351 -3.92 -4.87 -6.03
N TYR A 352 -4.73 -4.31 -5.13
CA TYR A 352 -6.19 -4.42 -5.20
C TYR A 352 -6.78 -3.69 -6.40
N SER A 353 -6.19 -2.57 -6.83
CA SER A 353 -6.58 -1.88 -8.06
C SER A 353 -6.29 -2.70 -9.31
N VAL A 354 -5.14 -3.39 -9.34
CA VAL A 354 -4.80 -4.35 -10.40
C VAL A 354 -5.79 -5.52 -10.46
N LEU A 355 -6.15 -6.07 -9.30
CA LEU A 355 -7.16 -7.14 -9.22
C LEU A 355 -8.55 -6.65 -9.61
N ALA A 356 -8.94 -5.43 -9.25
CA ALA A 356 -10.22 -4.86 -9.67
C ALA A 356 -10.32 -4.76 -11.20
N VAL A 357 -9.24 -4.35 -11.87
CA VAL A 357 -9.16 -4.35 -13.34
C VAL A 357 -9.15 -5.77 -13.91
N HIS A 358 -8.43 -6.71 -13.30
CA HIS A 358 -8.28 -8.07 -13.79
C HIS A 358 -9.55 -8.89 -13.62
N GLU A 359 -10.16 -8.84 -12.44
CA GLU A 359 -11.32 -9.63 -12.04
C GLU A 359 -12.66 -8.94 -12.36
N GLN A 360 -12.64 -7.67 -12.79
CA GLN A 360 -13.82 -6.86 -13.09
C GLN A 360 -14.77 -6.74 -11.88
N LYS A 361 -14.19 -6.50 -10.69
CA LYS A 361 -14.91 -6.41 -9.40
C LYS A 361 -14.39 -5.28 -8.55
N SER A 362 -15.31 -4.56 -7.91
CA SER A 362 -14.98 -3.57 -6.87
C SER A 362 -15.22 -4.16 -5.50
N PRO A 363 -14.20 -4.22 -4.61
CA PRO A 363 -14.43 -4.47 -3.20
C PRO A 363 -15.30 -3.37 -2.57
N PRO A 364 -16.00 -3.64 -1.47
CA PRO A 364 -16.80 -2.62 -0.80
C PRO A 364 -15.94 -1.68 0.05
N THR A 365 -16.48 -0.50 0.34
CA THR A 365 -16.17 0.24 1.57
C THR A 365 -17.17 -0.22 2.62
N ILE A 366 -16.73 -0.98 3.61
CA ILE A 366 -17.63 -1.43 4.68
C ILE A 366 -17.83 -0.33 5.73
N ASN A 367 -18.87 -0.50 6.57
CA ASN A 367 -19.19 0.36 7.71
C ASN A 367 -19.74 1.76 7.32
N ILE A 368 -20.25 1.94 6.13
CA ILE A 368 -21.01 3.14 5.78
C ILE A 368 -22.46 2.93 6.24
N PHE A 369 -22.78 3.37 7.46
CA PHE A 369 -24.13 3.31 8.04
C PHE A 369 -24.94 4.56 7.70
N GLU A 370 -24.29 5.72 7.71
CA GLU A 370 -24.84 7.02 7.28
C GLU A 370 -23.76 7.78 6.51
N GLN A 371 -23.91 7.85 5.19
CA GLN A 371 -22.97 8.58 4.33
C GLN A 371 -22.99 10.07 4.69
N ASP A 372 -21.81 10.69 4.88
CA ASP A 372 -21.66 12.07 5.34
C ASP A 372 -21.85 13.09 4.21
N ILE A 373 -23.08 13.17 3.71
CA ILE A 373 -23.46 14.09 2.62
C ILE A 373 -23.24 15.55 3.03
N GLU A 374 -23.43 15.89 4.30
CA GLU A 374 -23.27 17.25 4.82
C GLU A 374 -21.83 17.73 4.72
N ALA A 375 -20.85 16.83 4.89
CA ALA A 375 -19.42 17.12 4.65
C ALA A 375 -19.03 17.09 3.16
N GLY A 376 -19.98 16.86 2.25
CA GLY A 376 -19.77 16.80 0.82
C GLY A 376 -19.30 15.43 0.30
N CYS A 377 -19.40 14.38 1.13
CA CYS A 377 -19.12 13.00 0.78
C CYS A 377 -20.31 12.39 0.03
N ASP A 378 -20.52 12.76 -1.23
CA ASP A 378 -21.73 12.45 -2.03
C ASP A 378 -21.42 11.69 -3.33
N LEU A 379 -20.31 10.93 -3.36
CA LEU A 379 -19.96 10.03 -4.47
C LEU A 379 -20.48 8.61 -4.23
N ASP A 380 -20.28 7.73 -5.19
CA ASP A 380 -20.55 6.30 -5.06
C ASP A 380 -19.36 5.59 -4.40
N TYR A 381 -19.46 5.30 -3.10
CA TYR A 381 -18.38 4.69 -2.33
C TYR A 381 -18.42 3.17 -2.28
N CYS A 382 -19.15 2.50 -3.17
CA CYS A 382 -19.33 1.05 -3.15
C CYS A 382 -19.69 0.53 -1.75
N ALA A 383 -20.73 1.12 -1.14
CA ALA A 383 -21.03 0.95 0.28
C ALA A 383 -21.43 -0.50 0.61
N ASN A 384 -20.72 -1.09 1.57
CA ASN A 384 -21.00 -2.33 2.29
C ASN A 384 -21.04 -3.64 1.47
N GLU A 385 -21.20 -3.61 0.15
CA GLU A 385 -21.27 -4.78 -0.70
C GLU A 385 -20.35 -4.65 -1.91
N ALA A 386 -19.62 -5.73 -2.23
CA ALA A 386 -18.81 -5.79 -3.45
C ALA A 386 -19.71 -5.80 -4.70
N ARG A 387 -19.19 -5.26 -5.80
CA ARG A 387 -19.92 -5.18 -7.06
C ARG A 387 -19.12 -5.71 -8.24
N ASP A 388 -19.77 -6.47 -9.10
CA ASP A 388 -19.27 -6.72 -10.45
C ASP A 388 -19.43 -5.43 -11.26
N ALA A 389 -18.36 -5.01 -11.91
CA ALA A 389 -18.35 -3.78 -12.68
C ALA A 389 -17.35 -3.86 -13.84
N LYS A 390 -17.67 -3.21 -14.95
CA LYS A 390 -16.70 -3.02 -16.03
C LYS A 390 -15.66 -2.00 -15.57
N ILE A 391 -14.41 -2.45 -15.40
CA ILE A 391 -13.29 -1.63 -14.93
C ILE A 391 -12.14 -1.78 -15.95
N ASP A 392 -12.07 -0.88 -16.92
CA ASP A 392 -10.98 -0.84 -17.88
C ASP A 392 -9.84 0.05 -17.39
N VAL A 393 -10.14 1.09 -16.58
CA VAL A 393 -9.17 2.00 -16.00
C VAL A 393 -9.44 2.18 -14.50
N ALA A 394 -8.43 1.88 -13.69
CA ALA A 394 -8.42 2.10 -12.25
C ALA A 394 -7.34 3.11 -11.86
N ILE A 395 -7.64 3.98 -10.88
CA ILE A 395 -6.63 4.80 -10.22
C ILE A 395 -6.50 4.38 -8.75
N SER A 396 -5.28 4.43 -8.22
CA SER A 396 -4.97 4.20 -6.81
C SER A 396 -4.33 5.46 -6.23
N ASN A 397 -4.94 6.02 -5.19
CA ASN A 397 -4.53 7.27 -4.55
C ASN A 397 -3.83 7.00 -3.21
N SER A 398 -2.71 7.67 -2.99
CA SER A 398 -2.02 7.70 -1.71
C SER A 398 -1.63 9.13 -1.37
N PHE A 399 -2.06 9.60 -0.19
CA PHE A 399 -1.78 10.94 0.31
C PHE A 399 -1.15 10.84 1.69
N GLY A 400 0.01 11.45 1.89
CA GLY A 400 0.82 11.24 3.07
C GLY A 400 1.13 12.50 3.86
N PHE A 401 1.48 12.32 5.13
CA PHE A 401 2.06 13.38 5.94
C PHE A 401 3.28 13.99 5.24
N GLY A 402 3.46 15.31 5.41
CA GLY A 402 4.38 16.11 4.61
C GLY A 402 3.72 16.69 3.36
N GLY A 403 2.40 16.41 3.14
CA GLY A 403 1.66 16.83 1.96
C GLY A 403 2.14 16.13 0.69
N THR A 404 2.67 14.92 0.80
CA THR A 404 3.14 14.13 -0.35
C THR A 404 2.00 13.33 -0.96
N ASN A 405 1.79 13.43 -2.26
CA ASN A 405 0.70 12.79 -2.96
C ASN A 405 1.19 11.95 -4.14
N GLY A 406 0.61 10.77 -4.31
CA GLY A 406 0.87 9.86 -5.43
C GLY A 406 -0.42 9.23 -5.94
N THR A 407 -0.55 9.18 -7.27
CA THR A 407 -1.65 8.49 -7.95
C THR A 407 -1.07 7.58 -9.02
N LEU A 408 -1.42 6.30 -8.97
CA LEU A 408 -1.09 5.31 -9.99
C LEU A 408 -2.30 5.07 -10.89
N VAL A 409 -2.08 4.83 -12.18
CA VAL A 409 -3.12 4.50 -13.16
C VAL A 409 -2.85 3.13 -13.75
N PHE A 410 -3.80 2.23 -13.56
CA PHE A 410 -3.79 0.88 -14.12
C PHE A 410 -4.85 0.75 -15.19
N LYS A 411 -4.50 0.08 -16.27
CA LYS A 411 -5.40 -0.16 -17.39
C LYS A 411 -5.47 -1.65 -17.69
N ARG A 412 -6.66 -2.10 -18.07
CA ARG A 412 -6.88 -3.46 -18.56
C ARG A 412 -5.95 -3.73 -19.73
N PHE A 413 -5.20 -4.82 -19.62
CA PHE A 413 -4.34 -5.27 -20.72
C PHE A 413 -5.20 -5.96 -21.77
N ASN A 414 -5.08 -5.48 -22.99
CA ASN A 414 -5.64 -6.13 -24.19
C ASN A 414 -4.47 -6.35 -25.15
N ASP A 415 -4.33 -7.58 -25.65
CA ASP A 415 -3.27 -7.97 -26.60
C ASP A 415 -3.30 -7.15 -27.89
#